data_7582368e5c5fbfad8d78cab811c5213b
#
_entry.id   7582368e5c5fbfad8d78cab811c5213b
#
_cell.length_a   1.000
_cell.length_b   1.000
_cell.length_c   1.000
_cell.angle_alpha   90.00
_cell.angle_beta   90.00
_cell.angle_gamma   90.00
#
_symmetry.space_group_name_H-M   'P 1'
#
loop_
_entity.id
_entity.type
_entity.pdbx_description
1 polymer ?
#
loop_
_entity_poly.entity_id
_entity_poly.type
_entity_poly.pdbx_seq_one_letter_code
_entity_poly.pdbx_strand_id
1 'polypeptide(L)'
;MMKNKPFIIWAGVLLFLIIIVSCYNVGKRSETIIIPSGEENHIYDQKTRPFQVNTIYRLPKVGQLLGWSSPDSVVGFFKGEGTSERTAHSLQRLSSPYEKAEIVKGIESNTSNLKMSPDGKRIAGVTLSLSKASMQLFSPASGKKTEIASTSASNEVYVQDVSWSNNSRYVCYLVLDVGQGDETGLRVYDTASGTLKTYSLNDFAEKDSLTGVNISDNGRDLLFTVLQRSDEYGIRMGTIDGSRIKIEDKRLDSRGGPVWLNNDQFVFLDTGETLCEYDRRNGELSALLDKVTVFKFSNDFKKIAYSLKDEDNIYAGKLQGKNILYEEPIYHGTIPSEIFWSPDGNSLLVNAQYQYPAMESASVRFLEEQAYIITFK
;
A
#
# COMPACT_ATOMS: atom_id res chain seq x y z
N MET A 1 22.77 60.50 33.98
CA MET A 1 22.89 59.05 34.08
C MET A 1 21.50 58.42 33.88
N MET A 2 20.90 58.47 32.70
CA MET A 2 19.61 57.81 32.35
C MET A 2 19.47 57.73 30.84
N LYS A 3 20.17 56.81 30.13
CA LYS A 3 20.02 56.64 28.67
C LYS A 3 19.83 55.20 28.21
N ASN A 4 19.70 54.18 29.11
CA ASN A 4 19.67 52.78 28.72
C ASN A 4 18.31 52.08 28.93
N LYS A 5 17.24 52.77 29.33
CA LYS A 5 15.90 52.18 29.55
C LYS A 5 15.25 51.61 28.29
N PRO A 6 15.29 52.23 27.09
CA PRO A 6 14.65 51.68 25.92
C PRO A 6 15.31 50.38 25.41
N PHE A 7 16.65 50.27 25.57
CA PHE A 7 17.39 49.07 25.11
C PHE A 7 17.03 47.82 25.93
N ILE A 8 16.83 47.94 27.23
CA ILE A 8 16.44 46.82 28.10
C ILE A 8 15.02 46.37 27.79
N ILE A 9 14.09 47.27 27.46
CA ILE A 9 12.72 46.90 27.09
C ILE A 9 12.72 46.15 25.77
N TRP A 10 13.46 46.61 24.76
CA TRP A 10 13.55 45.94 23.46
C TRP A 10 14.24 44.55 23.55
N ALA A 11 15.27 44.42 24.39
CA ALA A 11 15.92 43.14 24.65
C ALA A 11 14.95 42.13 25.35
N GLY A 12 14.12 42.60 26.29
CA GLY A 12 13.08 41.80 26.94
C GLY A 12 11.99 41.34 25.98
N VAL A 13 11.53 42.22 25.08
CA VAL A 13 10.53 41.85 24.03
C VAL A 13 11.10 40.83 23.05
N LEU A 14 12.37 40.97 22.65
CA LEU A 14 13.03 40.04 21.75
C LEU A 14 13.20 38.65 22.41
N LEU A 15 13.59 38.62 23.67
CA LEU A 15 13.71 37.38 24.46
C LEU A 15 12.35 36.69 24.63
N PHE A 16 11.29 37.45 24.88
CA PHE A 16 9.93 36.94 25.01
C PHE A 16 9.40 36.38 23.66
N LEU A 17 9.71 37.03 22.54
CA LEU A 17 9.38 36.51 21.19
C LEU A 17 10.15 35.22 20.88
N ILE A 18 11.43 35.11 21.25
CA ILE A 18 12.22 33.88 21.07
C ILE A 18 11.64 32.74 21.91
N ILE A 19 11.20 33.02 23.15
CA ILE A 19 10.56 32.00 24.02
C ILE A 19 9.22 31.56 23.42
N ILE A 20 8.39 32.50 22.92
CA ILE A 20 7.12 32.13 22.27
C ILE A 20 7.36 31.28 21.03
N VAL A 21 8.32 31.64 20.16
CA VAL A 21 8.66 30.86 18.97
C VAL A 21 9.23 29.49 19.35
N SER A 22 10.04 29.39 20.42
CA SER A 22 10.50 28.11 20.92
C SER A 22 9.35 27.24 21.48
N CYS A 23 8.42 27.85 22.23
CA CYS A 23 7.24 27.10 22.74
C CYS A 23 6.28 26.70 21.60
N TYR A 24 6.17 27.50 20.54
CA TYR A 24 5.33 27.16 19.37
C TYR A 24 5.90 26.02 18.55
N ASN A 25 7.24 25.87 18.51
CA ASN A 25 7.90 24.74 17.84
C ASN A 25 7.91 23.46 18.66
N VAL A 26 7.76 23.51 19.98
CA VAL A 26 7.68 22.33 20.83
C VAL A 26 6.33 21.60 20.69
N GLY A 27 5.26 22.32 20.31
CA GLY A 27 3.93 21.73 20.06
C GLY A 27 3.75 20.99 18.73
N LYS A 28 4.77 20.97 17.87
CA LYS A 28 4.72 20.32 16.53
C LYS A 28 5.59 19.06 16.43
N ARG A 29 6.03 18.49 17.55
CA ARG A 29 6.72 17.21 17.53
C ARG A 29 5.71 16.11 17.27
N SER A 30 6.02 15.21 16.32
CA SER A 30 5.34 13.94 16.16
C SER A 30 5.21 13.29 17.54
N GLU A 31 3.99 12.97 17.96
CA GLU A 31 3.79 12.23 19.21
C GLU A 31 4.45 10.86 19.07
N THR A 32 5.55 10.68 19.79
CA THR A 32 6.17 9.37 19.93
C THR A 32 5.49 8.66 21.08
N ILE A 33 4.67 7.67 20.79
CA ILE A 33 4.04 6.83 21.82
C ILE A 33 5.05 5.75 22.19
N ILE A 34 5.61 5.83 23.37
CA ILE A 34 6.41 4.74 23.94
C ILE A 34 5.45 3.81 24.66
N ILE A 35 5.27 2.60 24.16
CA ILE A 35 4.48 1.56 24.83
C ILE A 35 5.38 0.93 25.89
N PRO A 36 5.11 1.12 27.22
CA PRO A 36 5.83 0.37 28.22
C PRO A 36 5.53 -1.13 28.04
N SER A 37 6.57 -1.95 28.12
CA SER A 37 6.41 -3.42 28.10
C SER A 37 5.54 -3.82 29.30
N GLY A 38 4.29 -4.21 29.02
CA GLY A 38 3.41 -4.77 30.06
C GLY A 38 4.05 -6.02 30.64
N GLU A 39 4.24 -6.01 31.96
CA GLU A 39 4.66 -7.18 32.73
C GLU A 39 3.48 -8.18 32.79
N GLU A 40 3.35 -9.04 31.80
CA GLU A 40 2.71 -10.32 31.99
C GLU A 40 3.80 -11.40 32.02
N ASN A 41 3.94 -12.01 33.20
CA ASN A 41 4.87 -13.08 33.52
C ASN A 41 4.57 -14.36 32.70
N HIS A 42 4.93 -14.37 31.42
CA HIS A 42 5.23 -15.61 30.71
C HIS A 42 6.75 -15.62 30.49
N ILE A 43 7.42 -16.56 31.16
CA ILE A 43 8.84 -16.87 30.99
C ILE A 43 9.07 -17.36 29.56
N TYR A 44 9.02 -16.44 28.58
CA TYR A 44 9.57 -16.62 27.25
C TYR A 44 10.87 -15.82 27.19
N ASP A 45 11.93 -16.50 26.81
CA ASP A 45 13.28 -15.94 26.64
C ASP A 45 13.19 -14.66 25.78
N GLN A 46 13.53 -13.50 26.32
CA GLN A 46 13.48 -12.18 25.65
C GLN A 46 14.26 -12.13 24.32
N LYS A 47 15.13 -13.12 24.07
CA LYS A 47 15.85 -13.28 22.80
C LYS A 47 14.98 -13.77 21.64
N THR A 48 13.73 -14.15 21.85
CA THR A 48 12.88 -14.82 20.85
C THR A 48 11.69 -13.99 20.34
N ARG A 49 11.54 -12.71 20.76
CA ARG A 49 10.46 -11.84 20.27
C ARG A 49 10.90 -11.01 19.07
N PRO A 50 10.62 -11.46 17.82
CA PRO A 50 11.13 -10.82 16.62
C PRO A 50 10.40 -9.52 16.24
N PHE A 51 9.25 -9.22 16.88
CA PHE A 51 8.41 -8.07 16.57
C PHE A 51 8.26 -7.11 17.76
N GLN A 52 9.28 -7.06 18.63
CA GLN A 52 9.26 -6.10 19.73
C GLN A 52 9.22 -4.68 19.16
N VAL A 53 8.13 -3.96 19.42
CA VAL A 53 7.96 -2.57 18.99
C VAL A 53 9.01 -1.68 19.67
N ASN A 54 9.69 -0.90 18.85
CA ASN A 54 10.68 0.08 19.27
C ASN A 54 10.05 1.48 19.36
N THR A 55 9.45 1.94 18.27
CA THR A 55 8.88 3.29 18.17
C THR A 55 7.65 3.27 17.26
N ILE A 56 6.67 4.11 17.61
CA ILE A 56 5.50 4.37 16.77
C ILE A 56 5.50 5.84 16.42
N TYR A 57 5.49 6.15 15.11
CA TYR A 57 5.35 7.51 14.60
C TYR A 57 3.93 7.69 14.08
N ARG A 58 3.27 8.74 14.53
CA ARG A 58 1.98 9.17 13.98
C ARG A 58 2.25 10.08 12.79
N LEU A 59 1.67 9.74 11.63
CA LEU A 59 1.80 10.54 10.42
C LEU A 59 0.72 11.62 10.35
N PRO A 60 0.90 12.67 9.51
CA PRO A 60 -0.18 13.60 9.17
C PRO A 60 -1.39 12.88 8.59
N LYS A 61 -2.56 13.54 8.58
CA LYS A 61 -3.76 12.99 7.93
C LYS A 61 -3.46 12.57 6.50
N VAL A 62 -3.93 11.38 6.13
CA VAL A 62 -3.66 10.75 4.84
C VAL A 62 -4.91 10.77 3.98
N GLY A 63 -4.77 11.12 2.70
CA GLY A 63 -5.79 10.89 1.69
C GLY A 63 -5.62 9.53 1.01
N GLN A 64 -4.36 9.14 0.73
CA GLN A 64 -3.99 7.85 0.15
C GLN A 64 -2.52 7.55 0.45
N LEU A 65 -2.21 6.33 0.86
CA LEU A 65 -0.85 5.83 0.95
C LEU A 65 -0.48 5.07 -0.33
N LEU A 66 0.78 5.21 -0.76
CA LEU A 66 1.33 4.37 -1.83
C LEU A 66 2.30 3.30 -1.29
N GLY A 67 2.89 3.55 -0.12
CA GLY A 67 3.83 2.64 0.53
C GLY A 67 5.21 3.26 0.77
N TRP A 68 6.22 2.41 0.83
CA TRP A 68 7.60 2.77 1.13
C TRP A 68 8.42 3.04 -0.13
N SER A 69 9.16 4.16 -0.18
CA SER A 69 10.14 4.45 -1.23
C SER A 69 11.57 4.09 -0.83
N SER A 70 11.82 3.87 0.46
CA SER A 70 13.06 3.36 1.06
C SER A 70 12.75 2.82 2.46
N PRO A 71 13.67 2.16 3.18
CA PRO A 71 13.43 1.67 4.53
C PRO A 71 13.00 2.74 5.54
N ASP A 72 13.31 4.00 5.28
CA ASP A 72 13.07 5.15 6.15
C ASP A 72 12.15 6.23 5.54
N SER A 73 11.56 5.98 4.37
CA SER A 73 10.77 6.97 3.67
C SER A 73 9.48 6.39 3.10
N VAL A 74 8.36 7.05 3.34
CA VAL A 74 7.03 6.69 2.86
C VAL A 74 6.50 7.72 1.86
N VAL A 75 5.62 7.28 0.97
CA VAL A 75 5.01 8.11 -0.08
C VAL A 75 3.50 7.99 -0.01
N GLY A 76 2.83 9.15 -0.14
CA GLY A 76 1.37 9.25 -0.10
C GLY A 76 0.89 10.68 -0.34
N PHE A 77 -0.41 10.87 -0.22
CA PHE A 77 -1.06 12.18 -0.22
C PHE A 77 -1.37 12.57 1.22
N PHE A 78 -0.57 13.47 1.79
CA PHE A 78 -0.68 13.87 3.19
C PHE A 78 -1.33 15.26 3.31
N LYS A 79 -2.26 15.40 4.27
CA LYS A 79 -2.94 16.65 4.59
C LYS A 79 -2.39 17.17 5.92
N GLY A 80 -1.42 18.09 5.88
CA GLY A 80 -0.91 18.76 7.08
C GLY A 80 -1.76 19.96 7.48
N GLU A 81 -1.72 20.36 8.75
CA GLU A 81 -2.29 21.64 9.20
C GLU A 81 -1.57 22.80 8.49
N GLY A 82 -2.34 23.70 7.85
CA GLY A 82 -1.79 24.82 7.09
C GLY A 82 -1.22 24.48 5.71
N THR A 83 -1.40 23.24 5.23
CA THR A 83 -1.06 22.85 3.85
C THR A 83 -1.99 23.58 2.87
N SER A 84 -1.42 24.24 1.85
CA SER A 84 -2.23 24.80 0.77
C SER A 84 -2.99 23.68 0.04
N GLU A 85 -4.18 23.96 -0.50
CA GLU A 85 -4.96 22.98 -1.29
C GLU A 85 -4.11 22.31 -2.38
N ARG A 86 -3.24 23.09 -3.03
CA ARG A 86 -2.35 22.60 -4.08
C ARG A 86 -1.36 21.53 -3.56
N THR A 87 -0.86 21.69 -2.35
CA THR A 87 0.07 20.74 -1.73
C THR A 87 -0.66 19.49 -1.25
N ALA A 88 -1.90 19.62 -0.77
CA ALA A 88 -2.72 18.51 -0.33
C ALA A 88 -3.10 17.54 -1.48
N HIS A 89 -3.09 18.01 -2.72
CA HIS A 89 -3.33 17.20 -3.92
C HIS A 89 -2.04 16.76 -4.63
N SER A 90 -0.87 16.99 -4.03
CA SER A 90 0.41 16.56 -4.57
C SER A 90 0.89 15.31 -3.87
N LEU A 91 1.49 14.39 -4.61
CA LEU A 91 2.16 13.25 -4.01
C LEU A 91 3.37 13.72 -3.21
N GLN A 92 3.50 13.24 -1.99
CA GLN A 92 4.51 13.70 -1.05
C GLN A 92 5.31 12.50 -0.50
N ARG A 93 6.54 12.76 -0.10
CA ARG A 93 7.42 11.85 0.61
C ARG A 93 7.64 12.37 2.03
N LEU A 94 7.55 11.49 3.01
CA LEU A 94 7.95 11.71 4.39
C LEU A 94 9.12 10.80 4.72
N SER A 95 10.24 11.38 5.14
CA SER A 95 11.43 10.64 5.57
C SER A 95 11.57 10.75 7.10
N SER A 96 12.17 9.72 7.72
CA SER A 96 12.41 9.71 9.16
C SER A 96 13.05 11.02 9.64
N PRO A 97 12.59 11.64 10.71
CA PRO A 97 11.56 11.22 11.69
C PRO A 97 10.10 11.52 11.28
N TYR A 98 9.79 11.70 10.01
CA TYR A 98 8.47 11.86 9.40
C TYR A 98 7.74 13.18 9.73
N GLU A 99 8.50 14.22 10.04
CA GLU A 99 7.96 15.53 10.43
C GLU A 99 7.71 16.45 9.23
N LYS A 100 8.49 16.29 8.16
CA LYS A 100 8.48 17.20 7.01
C LYS A 100 8.18 16.47 5.72
N ALA A 101 7.07 16.89 5.09
CA ALA A 101 6.68 16.39 3.78
C ALA A 101 7.43 17.10 2.66
N GLU A 102 7.92 16.35 1.68
CA GLU A 102 8.54 16.84 0.45
C GLU A 102 7.69 16.42 -0.75
N ILE A 103 7.41 17.35 -1.67
CA ILE A 103 6.66 17.02 -2.90
C ILE A 103 7.51 16.11 -3.79
N VAL A 104 6.95 14.98 -4.19
CA VAL A 104 7.54 14.09 -5.18
C VAL A 104 7.43 14.74 -6.56
N LYS A 105 8.59 15.06 -7.15
CA LYS A 105 8.67 15.72 -8.45
C LYS A 105 8.28 14.79 -9.60
N GLY A 106 7.80 15.36 -10.69
CA GLY A 106 7.54 14.64 -11.95
C GLY A 106 6.16 13.99 -12.05
N ILE A 107 5.37 13.92 -10.98
CA ILE A 107 3.99 13.44 -11.00
C ILE A 107 3.05 14.61 -11.13
N GLU A 108 2.21 14.58 -12.15
CA GLU A 108 1.24 15.61 -12.48
C GLU A 108 -0.10 15.35 -11.75
N SER A 109 -0.88 16.39 -11.48
CA SER A 109 -2.16 16.27 -10.77
C SER A 109 -3.23 15.47 -11.53
N ASN A 110 -3.05 15.31 -12.84
CA ASN A 110 -3.89 14.49 -13.74
C ASN A 110 -3.38 13.04 -13.87
N THR A 111 -2.49 12.59 -12.98
CA THR A 111 -2.01 11.21 -12.91
C THR A 111 -2.85 10.41 -11.93
N SER A 112 -3.38 9.29 -12.38
CA SER A 112 -4.24 8.36 -11.61
C SER A 112 -3.67 6.94 -11.59
N ASN A 113 -4.34 6.03 -10.88
CA ASN A 113 -3.97 4.62 -10.77
C ASN A 113 -2.51 4.40 -10.33
N LEU A 114 -2.06 5.23 -9.38
CA LEU A 114 -0.71 5.17 -8.86
C LEU A 114 -0.47 3.89 -8.06
N LYS A 115 0.56 3.13 -8.43
CA LYS A 115 1.00 1.91 -7.73
C LYS A 115 2.51 1.92 -7.53
N MET A 116 2.94 1.84 -6.28
CA MET A 116 4.35 1.72 -5.91
C MET A 116 4.87 0.31 -6.24
N SER A 117 6.08 0.22 -6.80
CA SER A 117 6.78 -1.06 -6.93
C SER A 117 7.16 -1.62 -5.56
N PRO A 118 7.19 -2.95 -5.37
CA PRO A 118 7.58 -3.57 -4.09
C PRO A 118 8.95 -3.12 -3.56
N ASP A 119 9.91 -2.82 -4.43
CA ASP A 119 11.23 -2.30 -4.06
C ASP A 119 11.25 -0.79 -3.73
N GLY A 120 10.11 -0.10 -3.86
CA GLY A 120 9.97 1.33 -3.58
C GLY A 120 10.62 2.27 -4.61
N LYS A 121 11.24 1.76 -5.66
CA LYS A 121 12.06 2.58 -6.58
C LYS A 121 11.26 3.21 -7.71
N ARG A 122 10.06 2.72 -7.99
CA ARG A 122 9.22 3.19 -9.10
C ARG A 122 7.75 3.29 -8.68
N ILE A 123 7.06 4.22 -9.31
CA ILE A 123 5.61 4.34 -9.23
C ILE A 123 5.09 4.21 -10.65
N ALA A 124 4.18 3.27 -10.90
CA ALA A 124 3.43 3.22 -12.15
C ALA A 124 2.17 4.08 -12.02
N GLY A 125 1.78 4.75 -13.09
CA GLY A 125 0.57 5.56 -13.11
C GLY A 125 0.16 5.98 -14.50
N VAL A 126 -1.10 6.38 -14.66
CA VAL A 126 -1.70 6.83 -15.91
C VAL A 126 -1.86 8.34 -15.88
N THR A 127 -1.16 9.04 -16.75
CA THR A 127 -1.32 10.49 -16.92
C THR A 127 -2.29 10.76 -18.08
N LEU A 128 -3.35 11.52 -17.82
CA LEU A 128 -4.36 11.88 -18.79
C LEU A 128 -4.11 13.31 -19.29
N SER A 129 -4.14 13.51 -20.61
CA SER A 129 -4.17 14.82 -21.26
C SER A 129 -5.37 14.91 -22.20
N LEU A 130 -5.65 16.08 -22.77
CA LEU A 130 -6.79 16.29 -23.68
C LEU A 130 -6.78 15.34 -24.90
N SER A 131 -5.59 14.90 -25.34
CA SER A 131 -5.43 14.09 -26.57
C SER A 131 -4.78 12.74 -26.35
N LYS A 132 -4.33 12.43 -25.09
CA LYS A 132 -3.46 11.27 -24.86
C LYS A 132 -3.61 10.74 -23.44
N ALA A 133 -3.75 9.43 -23.31
CA ALA A 133 -3.56 8.68 -22.08
C ALA A 133 -2.21 7.98 -22.13
N SER A 134 -1.35 8.20 -21.12
CA SER A 134 0.01 7.66 -21.08
C SER A 134 0.24 6.87 -19.82
N MET A 135 0.62 5.60 -19.95
CA MET A 135 1.18 4.82 -18.84
C MET A 135 2.63 5.22 -18.64
N GLN A 136 2.97 5.60 -17.43
CA GLN A 136 4.29 6.14 -17.09
C GLN A 136 4.85 5.49 -15.83
N LEU A 137 6.18 5.40 -15.79
CA LEU A 137 6.94 5.05 -14.58
C LEU A 137 7.64 6.31 -14.05
N PHE A 138 7.48 6.54 -12.76
CA PHE A 138 8.09 7.65 -12.03
C PHE A 138 9.08 7.13 -11.02
N SER A 139 10.23 7.78 -10.86
CA SER A 139 11.16 7.51 -9.76
C SER A 139 10.89 8.50 -8.62
N PRO A 140 10.44 8.05 -7.43
CA PRO A 140 10.21 8.95 -6.29
C PRO A 140 11.49 9.64 -5.82
N ALA A 141 12.64 9.02 -6.00
CA ALA A 141 13.92 9.57 -5.55
C ALA A 141 14.45 10.68 -6.48
N SER A 142 14.35 10.50 -7.80
CA SER A 142 14.94 11.43 -8.79
C SER A 142 13.94 12.33 -9.50
N GLY A 143 12.63 12.02 -9.43
CA GLY A 143 11.59 12.66 -10.23
C GLY A 143 11.65 12.31 -11.72
N LYS A 144 12.54 11.37 -12.13
CA LYS A 144 12.62 10.91 -13.52
C LYS A 144 11.33 10.19 -13.90
N LYS A 145 10.83 10.51 -15.10
CA LYS A 145 9.66 9.86 -15.67
C LYS A 145 10.01 9.17 -16.99
N THR A 146 9.40 8.01 -17.21
CA THR A 146 9.56 7.20 -18.43
C THR A 146 8.17 6.81 -18.91
N GLU A 147 7.80 7.21 -20.13
CA GLU A 147 6.58 6.74 -20.77
C GLU A 147 6.82 5.34 -21.31
N ILE A 148 5.93 4.39 -20.98
CA ILE A 148 6.02 2.99 -21.42
C ILE A 148 4.96 2.65 -22.44
N ALA A 149 3.85 3.38 -22.47
CA ALA A 149 2.79 3.25 -23.45
C ALA A 149 2.00 4.54 -23.56
N SER A 150 1.37 4.75 -24.72
CA SER A 150 0.39 5.82 -24.89
C SER A 150 -0.69 5.40 -25.88
N THR A 151 -1.89 5.93 -25.65
CA THR A 151 -3.02 5.80 -26.56
C THR A 151 -3.63 7.17 -26.79
N SER A 152 -4.34 7.38 -27.90
CA SER A 152 -5.16 8.59 -28.05
C SER A 152 -6.16 8.63 -26.90
N ALA A 153 -6.35 9.80 -26.30
CA ALA A 153 -7.41 10.02 -25.33
C ALA A 153 -8.74 10.09 -26.09
N SER A 154 -9.24 8.95 -26.55
CA SER A 154 -10.67 8.80 -26.77
C SER A 154 -11.30 8.55 -25.40
N ASN A 155 -12.51 9.06 -25.15
CA ASN A 155 -13.26 8.75 -23.93
C ASN A 155 -13.62 7.24 -23.79
N GLU A 156 -12.98 6.41 -24.57
CA GLU A 156 -13.30 5.01 -24.84
C GLU A 156 -12.23 4.03 -24.38
N VAL A 157 -11.03 4.53 -23.98
CA VAL A 157 -9.94 3.67 -23.49
C VAL A 157 -9.72 3.88 -21.98
N TYR A 158 -9.96 2.85 -21.22
CA TYR A 158 -9.78 2.83 -19.76
C TYR A 158 -8.64 1.92 -19.36
N VAL A 159 -7.76 2.40 -18.49
CA VAL A 159 -6.76 1.56 -17.82
C VAL A 159 -7.33 1.14 -16.48
N GLN A 160 -7.50 -0.16 -16.31
CA GLN A 160 -7.93 -0.76 -15.05
C GLN A 160 -6.78 -1.52 -14.43
N ASP A 161 -6.75 -1.54 -13.11
CA ASP A 161 -5.85 -2.31 -12.26
C ASP A 161 -4.41 -2.39 -12.76
N VAL A 162 -3.56 -1.55 -12.18
CA VAL A 162 -2.11 -1.58 -12.39
C VAL A 162 -1.48 -2.39 -11.27
N SER A 163 -0.71 -3.42 -11.59
CA SER A 163 -0.02 -4.24 -10.61
C SER A 163 1.45 -4.50 -10.97
N TRP A 164 2.22 -4.85 -9.95
CA TRP A 164 3.63 -5.19 -10.05
C TRP A 164 3.87 -6.64 -9.69
N SER A 165 4.84 -7.28 -10.37
CA SER A 165 5.42 -8.52 -9.85
C SER A 165 6.19 -8.24 -8.55
N ASN A 166 6.32 -9.24 -7.67
CA ASN A 166 6.97 -9.07 -6.37
C ASN A 166 8.44 -8.64 -6.48
N ASN A 167 9.15 -9.08 -7.53
CA ASN A 167 10.53 -8.68 -7.83
C ASN A 167 10.65 -7.29 -8.49
N SER A 168 9.53 -6.55 -8.62
CA SER A 168 9.49 -5.21 -9.22
C SER A 168 9.96 -5.13 -10.68
N ARG A 169 10.02 -6.28 -11.37
CA ARG A 169 10.46 -6.34 -12.76
C ARG A 169 9.34 -6.10 -13.74
N TYR A 170 8.16 -6.69 -13.51
CA TYR A 170 7.05 -6.61 -14.44
C TYR A 170 5.96 -5.69 -13.90
N VAL A 171 5.45 -4.82 -14.80
CA VAL A 171 4.21 -4.06 -14.58
C VAL A 171 3.17 -4.63 -15.51
N CYS A 172 2.02 -5.02 -14.99
CA CYS A 172 0.90 -5.42 -15.83
C CYS A 172 -0.33 -4.56 -15.51
N TYR A 173 -1.20 -4.40 -16.51
CA TYR A 173 -2.44 -3.65 -16.39
C TYR A 173 -3.45 -4.07 -17.45
N LEU A 174 -4.72 -3.93 -17.11
CA LEU A 174 -5.82 -4.16 -18.01
C LEU A 174 -6.15 -2.89 -18.80
N VAL A 175 -6.45 -3.05 -20.08
CA VAL A 175 -6.93 -1.98 -20.95
C VAL A 175 -8.26 -2.42 -21.56
N LEU A 176 -9.28 -1.61 -21.34
CA LEU A 176 -10.59 -1.76 -21.95
C LEU A 176 -10.74 -0.68 -23.03
N ASP A 177 -10.95 -1.07 -24.27
CA ASP A 177 -11.21 -0.18 -25.40
C ASP A 177 -12.68 -0.34 -25.86
N VAL A 178 -13.52 0.55 -25.36
CA VAL A 178 -14.97 0.56 -25.65
C VAL A 178 -15.26 1.05 -27.08
N GLY A 179 -14.36 1.84 -27.67
CA GLY A 179 -14.52 2.42 -29.02
C GLY A 179 -14.27 1.43 -30.14
N GLN A 180 -13.55 0.36 -29.89
CA GLN A 180 -13.25 -0.70 -30.89
C GLN A 180 -13.99 -2.01 -30.62
N GLY A 181 -15.17 -1.95 -30.01
CA GLY A 181 -16.02 -3.14 -29.82
C GLY A 181 -15.75 -3.87 -28.50
N ASP A 182 -15.51 -3.13 -27.42
CA ASP A 182 -15.28 -3.67 -26.07
C ASP A 182 -14.06 -4.61 -25.97
N GLU A 183 -12.97 -4.27 -26.67
CA GLU A 183 -11.75 -5.06 -26.62
C GLU A 183 -11.05 -4.93 -25.26
N THR A 184 -10.97 -6.05 -24.55
CA THR A 184 -10.20 -6.15 -23.31
C THR A 184 -8.82 -6.74 -23.61
N GLY A 185 -7.77 -6.03 -23.14
CA GLY A 185 -6.39 -6.44 -23.35
C GLY A 185 -5.57 -6.40 -22.07
N LEU A 186 -4.60 -7.31 -21.94
CA LEU A 186 -3.55 -7.27 -20.95
C LEU A 186 -2.30 -6.67 -21.56
N ARG A 187 -1.71 -5.70 -20.88
CA ARG A 187 -0.38 -5.18 -21.19
C ARG A 187 0.60 -5.54 -20.11
N VAL A 188 1.79 -6.02 -20.52
CA VAL A 188 2.88 -6.41 -19.63
C VAL A 188 4.16 -5.71 -20.07
N TYR A 189 4.71 -4.90 -19.18
CA TYR A 189 5.97 -4.19 -19.41
C TYR A 189 7.08 -4.82 -18.56
N ASP A 190 8.18 -5.22 -19.20
CA ASP A 190 9.40 -5.69 -18.52
C ASP A 190 10.35 -4.50 -18.33
N THR A 191 10.53 -4.08 -17.09
CA THR A 191 11.39 -2.93 -16.75
C THR A 191 12.88 -3.19 -16.99
N ALA A 192 13.31 -4.45 -17.09
CA ALA A 192 14.71 -4.80 -17.32
C ALA A 192 15.08 -4.71 -18.81
N SER A 193 14.19 -5.15 -19.71
CA SER A 193 14.40 -5.08 -21.15
C SER A 193 13.81 -3.82 -21.80
N GLY A 194 12.92 -3.10 -21.11
CA GLY A 194 12.18 -1.97 -21.66
C GLY A 194 11.14 -2.37 -22.70
N THR A 195 10.69 -3.63 -22.73
CA THR A 195 9.74 -4.13 -23.72
C THR A 195 8.31 -4.17 -23.18
N LEU A 196 7.36 -3.72 -23.98
CA LEU A 196 5.93 -3.83 -23.75
C LEU A 196 5.34 -4.93 -24.66
N LYS A 197 4.55 -5.83 -24.07
CA LYS A 197 3.77 -6.83 -24.78
C LYS A 197 2.29 -6.63 -24.51
N THR A 198 1.47 -6.88 -25.51
CA THR A 198 0.00 -6.78 -25.45
C THR A 198 -0.62 -8.13 -25.81
N TYR A 199 -1.64 -8.50 -25.04
CA TYR A 199 -2.39 -9.75 -25.21
C TYR A 199 -3.87 -9.45 -25.22
N SER A 200 -4.64 -10.04 -26.17
CA SER A 200 -6.09 -9.96 -26.17
C SER A 200 -6.68 -10.88 -25.10
N LEU A 201 -7.74 -10.39 -24.45
CA LEU A 201 -8.52 -11.11 -23.45
C LEU A 201 -10.01 -11.21 -23.85
N ASN A 202 -10.35 -10.95 -25.10
CA ASN A 202 -11.74 -10.88 -25.56
C ASN A 202 -12.51 -12.18 -25.26
N ASP A 203 -11.94 -13.34 -25.60
CA ASP A 203 -12.57 -14.66 -25.35
C ASP A 203 -12.84 -14.91 -23.85
N PHE A 204 -12.07 -14.24 -22.98
CA PHE A 204 -12.21 -14.35 -21.53
C PHE A 204 -13.24 -13.35 -20.99
N ALA A 205 -13.21 -12.12 -21.47
CA ALA A 205 -14.08 -11.03 -21.00
C ALA A 205 -15.57 -11.28 -21.34
N GLU A 206 -15.88 -12.07 -22.34
CA GLU A 206 -17.26 -12.45 -22.66
C GLU A 206 -17.96 -13.25 -21.54
N LYS A 207 -17.19 -13.94 -20.70
CA LYS A 207 -17.71 -14.85 -19.68
C LYS A 207 -17.66 -14.27 -18.27
N ASP A 208 -16.66 -13.43 -17.98
CA ASP A 208 -16.37 -12.91 -16.66
C ASP A 208 -16.02 -11.43 -16.73
N SER A 209 -16.51 -10.62 -15.79
CA SER A 209 -16.08 -9.22 -15.64
C SER A 209 -14.73 -9.15 -14.96
N LEU A 210 -13.68 -8.84 -15.72
CA LEU A 210 -12.32 -8.68 -15.19
C LEU A 210 -12.22 -7.40 -14.36
N THR A 211 -11.72 -7.53 -13.12
CA THR A 211 -11.54 -6.40 -12.21
C THR A 211 -10.09 -6.21 -11.78
N GLY A 212 -9.23 -7.23 -11.95
CA GLY A 212 -7.84 -7.15 -11.55
C GLY A 212 -6.95 -8.19 -12.21
N VAL A 213 -5.64 -7.92 -12.20
CA VAL A 213 -4.61 -8.83 -12.69
C VAL A 213 -3.35 -8.74 -11.85
N ASN A 214 -2.75 -9.89 -11.52
CA ASN A 214 -1.45 -9.98 -10.86
C ASN A 214 -0.53 -10.91 -11.67
N ILE A 215 0.72 -10.47 -11.87
CA ILE A 215 1.73 -11.22 -12.60
C ILE A 215 2.79 -11.76 -11.67
N SER A 216 3.22 -13.00 -11.89
CA SER A 216 4.30 -13.64 -11.14
C SER A 216 5.68 -13.08 -11.50
N ASP A 217 6.70 -13.42 -10.71
CA ASP A 217 8.07 -12.96 -10.89
C ASP A 217 8.77 -13.50 -12.14
N ASN A 218 8.26 -14.59 -12.73
CA ASN A 218 8.74 -15.12 -14.00
C ASN A 218 8.19 -14.36 -15.23
N GLY A 219 7.19 -13.46 -15.02
CA GLY A 219 6.56 -12.68 -16.09
C GLY A 219 5.64 -13.49 -17.02
N ARG A 220 5.20 -14.67 -16.57
CA ARG A 220 4.36 -15.58 -17.39
C ARG A 220 3.04 -15.98 -16.74
N ASP A 221 3.06 -16.24 -15.44
CA ASP A 221 1.88 -16.74 -14.75
C ASP A 221 1.06 -15.57 -14.22
N LEU A 222 -0.26 -15.67 -14.40
CA LEU A 222 -1.22 -14.60 -14.16
C LEU A 222 -2.32 -15.07 -13.21
N LEU A 223 -2.75 -14.18 -12.34
CA LEU A 223 -3.96 -14.34 -11.54
C LEU A 223 -4.91 -13.20 -11.91
N PHE A 224 -6.08 -13.54 -12.40
CA PHE A 224 -7.13 -12.59 -12.72
C PHE A 224 -8.16 -12.57 -11.60
N THR A 225 -8.52 -11.39 -11.14
CA THR A 225 -9.68 -11.19 -10.28
C THR A 225 -10.88 -10.93 -11.16
N VAL A 226 -11.95 -11.66 -10.95
CA VAL A 226 -13.19 -11.58 -11.72
C VAL A 226 -14.36 -11.30 -10.81
N LEU A 227 -15.27 -10.42 -11.22
CA LEU A 227 -16.53 -10.17 -10.55
C LEU A 227 -17.60 -11.10 -11.15
N GLN A 228 -18.31 -11.79 -10.27
CA GLN A 228 -19.44 -12.65 -10.64
C GLN A 228 -20.76 -11.87 -10.60
N ARG A 229 -21.82 -12.48 -11.13
CA ARG A 229 -23.17 -11.89 -11.15
C ARG A 229 -23.80 -11.64 -9.79
N SER A 230 -23.24 -12.21 -8.73
CA SER A 230 -23.74 -12.12 -7.33
C SER A 230 -22.91 -11.20 -6.45
N ASP A 231 -22.15 -10.26 -7.02
CA ASP A 231 -21.18 -9.42 -6.30
C ASP A 231 -20.08 -10.20 -5.56
N GLU A 232 -19.90 -11.46 -5.90
CA GLU A 232 -18.82 -12.30 -5.41
C GLU A 232 -17.61 -12.20 -6.35
N TYR A 233 -16.43 -12.22 -5.78
CA TYR A 233 -15.20 -12.25 -6.54
C TYR A 233 -14.69 -13.68 -6.70
N GLY A 234 -13.95 -13.90 -7.79
CA GLY A 234 -13.25 -15.15 -8.02
C GLY A 234 -11.86 -14.92 -8.60
N ILE A 235 -11.02 -15.92 -8.47
CA ILE A 235 -9.67 -15.94 -9.04
C ILE A 235 -9.65 -16.94 -10.18
N ARG A 236 -9.15 -16.49 -11.33
CA ARG A 236 -8.82 -17.33 -12.50
C ARG A 236 -7.31 -17.32 -12.68
N MET A 237 -6.76 -18.46 -13.00
CA MET A 237 -5.35 -18.60 -13.31
C MET A 237 -5.13 -18.60 -14.82
N GLY A 238 -4.01 -18.01 -15.22
CA GLY A 238 -3.61 -18.00 -16.62
C GLY A 238 -2.11 -18.10 -16.79
N THR A 239 -1.67 -18.42 -17.99
CA THR A 239 -0.26 -18.49 -18.35
C THR A 239 -0.05 -17.88 -19.73
N ILE A 240 0.93 -17.00 -19.87
CA ILE A 240 1.37 -16.44 -21.15
C ILE A 240 2.14 -17.52 -21.92
N ASP A 241 1.60 -17.89 -23.06
CA ASP A 241 2.19 -18.86 -24.00
C ASP A 241 2.35 -18.21 -25.37
N GLY A 242 3.57 -17.78 -25.68
CA GLY A 242 3.88 -17.03 -26.90
C GLY A 242 3.14 -15.68 -26.95
N SER A 243 2.21 -15.55 -27.89
CA SER A 243 1.37 -14.35 -28.10
C SER A 243 -0.02 -14.46 -27.49
N ARG A 244 -0.34 -15.55 -26.81
CA ARG A 244 -1.66 -15.83 -26.24
C ARG A 244 -1.59 -16.04 -24.73
N ILE A 245 -2.76 -15.92 -24.10
CA ILE A 245 -2.94 -16.30 -22.70
C ILE A 245 -3.80 -17.57 -22.68
N LYS A 246 -3.24 -18.60 -22.05
CA LYS A 246 -3.97 -19.83 -21.75
C LYS A 246 -4.59 -19.69 -20.37
N ILE A 247 -5.93 -19.70 -20.30
CA ILE A 247 -6.68 -19.63 -19.04
C ILE A 247 -6.98 -21.04 -18.55
N GLU A 248 -6.83 -21.27 -17.26
CA GLU A 248 -7.21 -22.51 -16.58
C GLU A 248 -8.73 -22.50 -16.30
N ASP A 249 -9.35 -23.68 -16.40
CA ASP A 249 -10.79 -23.82 -16.12
C ASP A 249 -11.11 -23.67 -14.63
N LYS A 250 -10.13 -23.99 -13.77
CA LYS A 250 -10.29 -23.91 -12.31
C LYS A 250 -10.50 -22.47 -11.87
N ARG A 251 -11.45 -22.30 -10.97
CA ARG A 251 -11.77 -21.05 -10.32
C ARG A 251 -11.77 -21.23 -8.83
N LEU A 252 -11.35 -20.19 -8.10
CA LEU A 252 -11.36 -20.14 -6.64
C LEU A 252 -12.23 -18.94 -6.23
N ASP A 253 -13.17 -19.17 -5.32
CA ASP A 253 -13.98 -18.08 -4.78
C ASP A 253 -13.16 -17.27 -3.79
N SER A 254 -13.25 -15.95 -3.87
CA SER A 254 -12.37 -15.03 -3.17
C SER A 254 -13.12 -13.78 -2.75
N ARG A 255 -12.68 -13.16 -1.65
CA ARG A 255 -13.18 -11.88 -1.18
C ARG A 255 -12.34 -10.69 -1.68
N GLY A 256 -11.16 -10.94 -2.23
CA GLY A 256 -10.24 -9.90 -2.68
C GLY A 256 -9.17 -10.41 -3.62
N GLY A 257 -8.28 -9.51 -4.05
CA GLY A 257 -7.20 -9.85 -4.96
C GLY A 257 -6.19 -10.82 -4.36
N PRO A 258 -5.71 -11.80 -5.15
CA PRO A 258 -4.68 -12.74 -4.72
C PRO A 258 -3.30 -12.09 -4.66
N VAL A 259 -2.37 -12.69 -3.88
CA VAL A 259 -0.97 -12.28 -3.77
C VAL A 259 -0.07 -13.46 -4.07
N TRP A 260 0.82 -13.35 -5.05
CA TRP A 260 1.84 -14.35 -5.31
C TRP A 260 2.80 -14.48 -4.13
N LEU A 261 3.07 -15.70 -3.67
CA LEU A 261 4.19 -16.01 -2.76
C LEU A 261 5.45 -16.35 -3.55
N ASN A 262 5.28 -17.06 -4.65
CA ASN A 262 6.30 -17.40 -5.63
C ASN A 262 5.61 -17.71 -6.98
N ASN A 263 6.32 -18.27 -7.96
CA ASN A 263 5.73 -18.52 -9.29
C ASN A 263 4.67 -19.64 -9.32
N ASP A 264 4.61 -20.48 -8.28
CA ASP A 264 3.73 -21.64 -8.21
C ASP A 264 2.66 -21.55 -7.12
N GLN A 265 2.86 -20.65 -6.14
CA GLN A 265 2.01 -20.53 -4.96
C GLN A 265 1.52 -19.09 -4.79
N PHE A 266 0.27 -18.95 -4.41
CA PHE A 266 -0.33 -17.67 -4.06
C PHE A 266 -1.29 -17.80 -2.89
N VAL A 267 -1.56 -16.68 -2.24
CA VAL A 267 -2.53 -16.59 -1.14
C VAL A 267 -3.68 -15.67 -1.52
N PHE A 268 -4.83 -15.90 -0.89
CA PHE A 268 -6.02 -15.08 -1.04
C PHE A 268 -6.94 -15.25 0.17
N LEU A 269 -7.83 -14.28 0.39
CA LEU A 269 -8.92 -14.43 1.34
C LEU A 269 -10.08 -15.13 0.62
N ASP A 270 -10.55 -16.23 1.18
CA ASP A 270 -11.78 -16.87 0.71
C ASP A 270 -13.03 -16.09 1.17
N THR A 271 -14.20 -16.53 0.75
CA THR A 271 -15.47 -15.91 1.15
C THR A 271 -15.79 -16.06 2.64
N GLY A 272 -15.16 -17.00 3.33
CA GLY A 272 -15.24 -17.24 4.77
C GLY A 272 -14.25 -16.43 5.60
N GLU A 273 -13.49 -15.52 4.98
CA GLU A 273 -12.44 -14.71 5.64
C GLU A 273 -11.24 -15.53 6.11
N THR A 274 -11.05 -16.74 5.54
CA THR A 274 -9.87 -17.56 5.76
C THR A 274 -8.77 -17.15 4.77
N LEU A 275 -7.57 -16.84 5.27
CA LEU A 275 -6.38 -16.68 4.43
C LEU A 275 -5.92 -18.05 3.98
N CYS A 276 -6.09 -18.34 2.70
CA CYS A 276 -5.77 -19.60 2.06
C CYS A 276 -4.52 -19.48 1.19
N GLU A 277 -3.68 -20.52 1.19
CA GLU A 277 -2.59 -20.75 0.23
C GLU A 277 -3.03 -21.76 -0.81
N TYR A 278 -2.81 -21.45 -2.08
CA TYR A 278 -3.03 -22.39 -3.18
C TYR A 278 -1.71 -22.70 -3.89
N ASP A 279 -1.39 -24.00 -4.01
CA ASP A 279 -0.23 -24.51 -4.76
C ASP A 279 -0.70 -25.04 -6.13
N ARG A 280 -0.29 -24.36 -7.20
CA ARG A 280 -0.68 -24.71 -8.59
C ARG A 280 -0.09 -26.03 -9.07
N ARG A 281 1.03 -26.48 -8.50
CA ARG A 281 1.74 -27.71 -8.93
C ARG A 281 0.93 -28.97 -8.65
N ASN A 282 0.22 -29.00 -7.53
CA ASN A 282 -0.57 -30.15 -7.08
C ASN A 282 -2.06 -29.83 -6.87
N GLY A 283 -2.44 -28.55 -6.97
CA GLY A 283 -3.82 -28.11 -6.76
C GLY A 283 -4.24 -28.10 -5.28
N GLU A 284 -3.29 -28.13 -4.36
CA GLU A 284 -3.55 -28.15 -2.92
C GLU A 284 -3.99 -26.77 -2.43
N LEU A 285 -5.06 -26.76 -1.64
CA LEU A 285 -5.55 -25.59 -0.92
C LEU A 285 -5.35 -25.81 0.58
N SER A 286 -4.69 -24.86 1.25
CA SER A 286 -4.39 -24.92 2.68
C SER A 286 -4.82 -23.65 3.37
N ALA A 287 -5.50 -23.77 4.52
CA ALA A 287 -5.79 -22.63 5.39
C ALA A 287 -4.52 -22.23 6.16
N LEU A 288 -4.20 -20.94 6.18
CA LEU A 288 -3.10 -20.36 6.96
C LEU A 288 -3.62 -19.69 8.24
N LEU A 289 -4.68 -18.89 8.12
CA LEU A 289 -5.28 -18.12 9.23
C LEU A 289 -6.78 -17.96 8.99
N ASP A 290 -7.57 -18.04 10.06
CA ASP A 290 -9.00 -17.77 10.02
C ASP A 290 -9.33 -16.33 10.45
N LYS A 291 -10.50 -15.85 10.00
CA LYS A 291 -11.07 -14.53 10.36
C LYS A 291 -10.18 -13.33 10.02
N VAL A 292 -9.40 -13.43 8.97
CA VAL A 292 -8.51 -12.35 8.53
C VAL A 292 -9.28 -11.28 7.77
N THR A 293 -9.08 -10.01 8.15
CA THR A 293 -9.69 -8.87 7.45
C THR A 293 -8.70 -8.17 6.52
N VAL A 294 -7.46 -7.99 6.99
CA VAL A 294 -6.36 -7.37 6.24
C VAL A 294 -5.09 -8.16 6.51
N PHE A 295 -4.28 -8.37 5.51
CA PHE A 295 -2.97 -8.97 5.65
C PHE A 295 -1.95 -8.36 4.69
N LYS A 296 -0.69 -8.46 5.04
CA LYS A 296 0.44 -8.10 4.17
C LYS A 296 1.68 -8.90 4.50
N PHE A 297 2.29 -9.52 3.50
CA PHE A 297 3.61 -10.14 3.62
C PHE A 297 4.72 -9.12 3.43
N SER A 298 5.86 -9.36 4.11
CA SER A 298 7.13 -8.68 3.79
C SER A 298 7.59 -9.05 2.38
N ASN A 299 8.46 -8.24 1.78
CA ASN A 299 8.92 -8.44 0.39
C ASN A 299 9.68 -9.77 0.20
N ASP A 300 10.26 -10.32 1.26
CA ASP A 300 10.92 -11.63 1.26
C ASP A 300 9.99 -12.80 1.64
N PHE A 301 8.70 -12.52 1.87
CA PHE A 301 7.65 -13.46 2.29
C PHE A 301 7.95 -14.25 3.57
N LYS A 302 8.87 -13.76 4.41
CA LYS A 302 9.19 -14.42 5.68
C LYS A 302 8.40 -13.89 6.86
N LYS A 303 7.75 -12.74 6.71
CA LYS A 303 6.94 -12.10 7.75
C LYS A 303 5.55 -11.79 7.20
N ILE A 304 4.57 -11.83 8.08
CA ILE A 304 3.21 -11.40 7.80
C ILE A 304 2.76 -10.43 8.88
N ALA A 305 2.02 -9.39 8.48
CA ALA A 305 1.23 -8.57 9.40
C ALA A 305 -0.24 -8.68 8.99
N TYR A 306 -1.14 -8.75 9.97
CA TYR A 306 -2.56 -8.95 9.71
C TYR A 306 -3.43 -8.44 10.85
N SER A 307 -4.73 -8.33 10.60
CA SER A 307 -5.75 -8.12 11.61
C SER A 307 -6.86 -9.14 11.47
N LEU A 308 -7.51 -9.44 12.59
CA LEU A 308 -8.60 -10.40 12.67
C LEU A 308 -9.94 -9.67 12.75
N LYS A 309 -11.00 -10.35 12.30
CA LYS A 309 -12.37 -9.86 12.40
C LYS A 309 -12.78 -9.70 13.85
N ASP A 310 -13.53 -8.65 14.12
CA ASP A 310 -14.03 -8.32 15.45
C ASP A 310 -12.94 -8.01 16.50
N GLU A 311 -11.70 -7.80 16.04
CA GLU A 311 -10.59 -7.39 16.89
C GLU A 311 -10.01 -6.03 16.43
N ASP A 312 -9.51 -5.26 17.37
CA ASP A 312 -8.84 -3.97 17.14
C ASP A 312 -7.31 -4.09 17.24
N ASN A 313 -6.79 -5.28 16.95
CA ASN A 313 -5.38 -5.61 17.04
C ASN A 313 -4.72 -5.73 15.65
N ILE A 314 -3.47 -5.33 15.59
CA ILE A 314 -2.57 -5.66 14.49
C ILE A 314 -1.57 -6.68 15.02
N TYR A 315 -1.44 -7.79 14.33
CA TYR A 315 -0.52 -8.88 14.63
C TYR A 315 0.64 -8.90 13.64
N ALA A 316 1.79 -9.38 14.08
CA ALA A 316 2.89 -9.76 13.21
C ALA A 316 3.39 -11.15 13.56
N GLY A 317 3.81 -11.92 12.53
CA GLY A 317 4.31 -13.27 12.67
C GLY A 317 5.35 -13.61 11.60
N LYS A 318 6.12 -14.68 11.82
CA LYS A 318 7.05 -15.25 10.85
C LYS A 318 6.38 -16.38 10.08
N LEU A 319 6.44 -16.34 8.76
CA LEU A 319 5.98 -17.45 7.92
C LEU A 319 7.10 -18.48 7.78
N GLN A 320 6.80 -19.73 8.14
CA GLN A 320 7.68 -20.88 7.93
C GLN A 320 6.90 -22.05 7.32
N GLY A 321 7.04 -22.24 6.01
CA GLY A 321 6.15 -23.10 5.25
C GLY A 321 4.71 -22.59 5.34
N LYS A 322 3.79 -23.44 5.78
CA LYS A 322 2.37 -23.12 5.98
C LYS A 322 2.04 -22.65 7.41
N ASN A 323 3.03 -22.47 8.28
CA ASN A 323 2.82 -22.07 9.66
C ASN A 323 3.25 -20.64 9.90
N ILE A 324 2.47 -19.93 10.72
CA ILE A 324 2.84 -18.63 11.25
C ILE A 324 3.35 -18.83 12.67
N LEU A 325 4.59 -18.46 12.89
CA LEU A 325 5.29 -18.63 14.17
C LEU A 325 5.62 -17.26 14.77
N TYR A 326 5.83 -17.23 16.09
CA TYR A 326 6.18 -16.02 16.86
C TYR A 326 5.18 -14.89 16.65
N GLU A 327 3.92 -15.24 16.70
CA GLU A 327 2.80 -14.35 16.52
C GLU A 327 2.64 -13.43 17.73
N GLU A 328 2.69 -12.13 17.49
CA GLU A 328 2.61 -11.12 18.54
C GLU A 328 1.65 -10.00 18.14
N PRO A 329 0.79 -9.52 19.07
CA PRO A 329 0.07 -8.26 18.88
C PRO A 329 1.07 -7.10 18.96
N ILE A 330 1.12 -6.29 17.91
CA ILE A 330 2.08 -5.18 17.79
C ILE A 330 1.42 -3.81 17.96
N TYR A 331 0.10 -3.74 17.86
CA TYR A 331 -0.68 -2.51 18.06
C TYR A 331 -2.13 -2.83 18.43
N HIS A 332 -2.75 -1.97 19.24
CA HIS A 332 -4.12 -2.11 19.74
C HIS A 332 -4.94 -0.84 19.50
N GLY A 333 -6.25 -0.97 19.46
CA GLY A 333 -7.20 0.14 19.43
C GLY A 333 -7.47 0.71 18.06
N THR A 334 -7.09 -0.01 16.96
CA THR A 334 -7.37 0.41 15.59
C THR A 334 -7.70 -0.75 14.68
N ILE A 335 -8.53 -0.47 13.66
CA ILE A 335 -8.82 -1.41 12.58
C ILE A 335 -8.03 -0.95 11.35
N PRO A 336 -7.00 -1.70 10.91
CA PRO A 336 -6.22 -1.32 9.75
C PRO A 336 -7.05 -1.49 8.47
N SER A 337 -6.96 -0.51 7.58
CA SER A 337 -7.49 -0.59 6.21
C SER A 337 -6.40 -1.01 5.22
N GLU A 338 -5.14 -0.62 5.49
CA GLU A 338 -3.98 -0.95 4.66
C GLU A 338 -2.74 -1.15 5.53
N ILE A 339 -1.91 -2.11 5.15
CA ILE A 339 -0.63 -2.42 5.80
C ILE A 339 0.45 -2.54 4.73
N PHE A 340 1.63 -1.95 4.98
CA PHE A 340 2.80 -2.04 4.11
C PHE A 340 4.05 -2.32 4.94
N TRP A 341 4.80 -3.37 4.60
CA TRP A 341 6.12 -3.60 5.14
C TRP A 341 7.15 -2.67 4.50
N SER A 342 8.09 -2.17 5.29
CA SER A 342 9.27 -1.49 4.73
C SER A 342 10.08 -2.47 3.86
N PRO A 343 10.87 -1.98 2.87
CA PRO A 343 11.64 -2.84 1.99
C PRO A 343 12.61 -3.80 2.70
N ASP A 344 13.13 -3.42 3.88
CA ASP A 344 13.98 -4.23 4.75
C ASP A 344 13.19 -5.12 5.72
N GLY A 345 11.87 -4.98 5.77
CA GLY A 345 10.99 -5.74 6.67
C GLY A 345 11.13 -5.40 8.16
N ASN A 346 11.70 -4.24 8.53
CA ASN A 346 11.91 -3.85 9.92
C ASN A 346 10.90 -2.80 10.43
N SER A 347 9.98 -2.39 9.57
CA SER A 347 8.94 -1.42 9.92
C SER A 347 7.64 -1.72 9.18
N LEU A 348 6.52 -1.29 9.77
CA LEU A 348 5.21 -1.31 9.15
C LEU A 348 4.69 0.12 8.98
N LEU A 349 4.12 0.41 7.83
CA LEU A 349 3.25 1.55 7.59
C LEU A 349 1.82 1.05 7.60
N VAL A 350 1.00 1.63 8.44
CA VAL A 350 -0.40 1.23 8.65
C VAL A 350 -1.30 2.42 8.41
N ASN A 351 -2.33 2.26 7.59
CA ASN A 351 -3.48 3.15 7.55
C ASN A 351 -4.62 2.50 8.34
N ALA A 352 -5.17 3.19 9.32
CA ALA A 352 -6.16 2.62 10.21
C ALA A 352 -7.29 3.60 10.51
N GLN A 353 -8.44 3.04 10.83
CA GLN A 353 -9.61 3.79 11.28
C GLN A 353 -9.71 3.71 12.80
N TYR A 354 -9.81 4.86 13.44
CA TYR A 354 -10.09 4.95 14.87
C TYR A 354 -11.59 4.83 15.11
N GLN A 355 -11.98 3.93 16.00
CA GLN A 355 -13.34 3.93 16.56
C GLN A 355 -13.32 4.77 17.84
N TYR A 356 -13.88 5.96 17.79
CA TYR A 356 -14.20 6.67 19.04
C TYR A 356 -15.27 5.91 19.79
N PRO A 357 -15.14 5.72 21.12
CA PRO A 357 -16.23 5.21 21.92
C PRO A 357 -17.46 6.09 21.67
N ALA A 358 -18.58 5.46 21.33
CA ALA A 358 -19.82 6.17 21.04
C ALA A 358 -20.18 7.01 22.26
N MET A 359 -20.24 8.34 22.13
CA MET A 359 -20.99 9.15 23.08
C MET A 359 -22.44 8.66 23.03
N GLU A 360 -23.02 8.36 24.18
CA GLU A 360 -24.36 7.76 24.34
C GLU A 360 -25.51 8.45 23.58
N SER A 361 -25.24 9.59 22.93
CA SER A 361 -26.23 10.40 22.21
C SER A 361 -26.02 10.54 20.71
N ALA A 362 -24.95 9.98 20.11
CA ALA A 362 -24.66 10.17 18.70
C ALA A 362 -24.88 8.89 17.88
N SER A 363 -25.85 8.92 16.98
CA SER A 363 -26.14 7.84 16.01
C SER A 363 -25.10 7.74 14.85
N VAL A 364 -24.06 8.59 14.85
CA VAL A 364 -23.03 8.63 13.81
C VAL A 364 -21.67 8.33 14.44
N ARG A 365 -21.06 7.21 14.09
CA ARG A 365 -19.66 6.90 14.41
C ARG A 365 -18.78 7.68 13.45
N PHE A 366 -18.05 8.68 13.94
CA PHE A 366 -17.00 9.32 13.15
C PHE A 366 -15.78 8.39 13.14
N LEU A 367 -15.46 7.85 11.97
CA LEU A 367 -14.23 7.13 11.74
C LEU A 367 -13.18 8.16 11.30
N GLU A 368 -12.15 8.37 12.08
CA GLU A 368 -11.00 9.20 11.69
C GLU A 368 -9.90 8.30 11.16
N GLU A 369 -9.46 8.54 9.92
CA GLU A 369 -8.33 7.83 9.33
C GLU A 369 -7.02 8.40 9.87
N GLN A 370 -6.16 7.51 10.34
CA GLN A 370 -4.86 7.85 10.89
C GLN A 370 -3.81 6.85 10.41
N ALA A 371 -2.68 7.37 9.93
CA ALA A 371 -1.56 6.54 9.54
C ALA A 371 -0.46 6.51 10.61
N TYR A 372 0.19 5.36 10.74
CA TYR A 372 1.26 5.11 11.70
C TYR A 372 2.43 4.40 11.03
N ILE A 373 3.63 4.64 11.53
CA ILE A 373 4.80 3.81 11.28
C ILE A 373 5.19 3.13 12.58
N ILE A 374 5.25 1.80 12.55
CA ILE A 374 5.65 0.96 13.68
C ILE A 374 7.01 0.38 13.35
N THR A 375 8.05 0.68 14.15
CA THR A 375 9.40 0.14 13.96
C THR A 375 9.67 -0.97 14.96
N PHE A 376 10.45 -1.97 14.58
CA PHE A 376 10.85 -3.09 15.45
C PHE A 376 12.30 -2.94 15.89
N LYS A 377 12.65 -3.59 17.03
CA LYS A 377 14.03 -3.65 17.56
C LYS A 377 14.88 -4.65 16.79
#